data_e87b5f2a8decb34bfdfd2d2a3fa48de8
#
_entry.id   e87b5f2a8decb34bfdfd2d2a3fa48de8
#
_cell.length_a   1.000
_cell.length_b   1.000
_cell.length_c   1.000
_cell.angle_alpha   90.00
_cell.angle_beta   90.00
_cell.angle_gamma   90.00
#
_symmetry.space_group_name_H-M   'P 1'
#
loop_
_entity.id
_entity.type
_entity.pdbx_description
1 polymer ?
#
loop_
_entity_poly.entity_id
_entity_poly.type
_entity_poly.pdbx_seq_one_letter_code
_entity_poly.pdbx_strand_id
1 'polypeptide(L)'
;MRPPAFCCMLRLHAAPEVLRMSKYEEMARAAATAQTDWNEHRERCLGYLKFIVNGLMTYAEIPADQVTFLRWNGEAGDDRKYSEAVEDDPYTLLDAIALDEGDGYWHLGLRISLLHSGALLPRWVSFVLCAAEQDQKPMVKIGVEGKPIPIDPNDAAQCNAFYETIIEGIKQCFRPPADSSSQKTSTPQKTMGFEVGP
;
A
#
# COMPACT_ATOMS: atom_id res chain seq x y z
N MET A 1 -68.97 -60.76 -18.79
CA MET A 1 -68.53 -59.43 -18.34
C MET A 1 -67.16 -59.58 -17.72
N ARG A 2 -66.10 -59.01 -18.39
CA ARG A 2 -64.70 -59.00 -17.90
C ARG A 2 -64.46 -57.59 -17.43
N PRO A 3 -63.82 -57.32 -16.27
CA PRO A 3 -63.39 -55.97 -15.86
C PRO A 3 -62.14 -55.55 -16.58
N PRO A 4 -61.91 -54.24 -16.80
CA PRO A 4 -60.75 -53.72 -17.50
C PRO A 4 -59.53 -53.70 -16.59
N ALA A 5 -58.40 -54.09 -17.20
CA ALA A 5 -57.08 -54.05 -16.58
C ALA A 5 -56.60 -52.58 -16.38
N PHE A 6 -56.41 -52.20 -15.14
CA PHE A 6 -55.75 -50.92 -14.79
C PHE A 6 -54.25 -51.06 -15.04
N CYS A 7 -53.79 -50.39 -16.10
CA CYS A 7 -52.35 -50.25 -16.39
C CYS A 7 -51.80 -49.17 -15.48
N CYS A 8 -51.11 -49.59 -14.42
CA CYS A 8 -50.40 -48.70 -13.50
C CYS A 8 -49.12 -48.21 -14.16
N MET A 9 -49.15 -47.03 -14.79
CA MET A 9 -47.92 -46.37 -15.28
C MET A 9 -47.11 -45.88 -14.08
N LEU A 10 -46.10 -46.64 -13.70
CA LEU A 10 -45.04 -46.20 -12.82
C LEU A 10 -44.23 -45.11 -13.53
N ARG A 11 -44.50 -43.86 -13.19
CA ARG A 11 -43.59 -42.74 -13.51
C ARG A 11 -42.32 -42.93 -12.65
N LEU A 12 -41.28 -43.45 -13.28
CA LEU A 12 -39.93 -43.36 -12.77
C LEU A 12 -39.58 -41.86 -12.68
N HIS A 13 -39.62 -41.32 -11.47
CA HIS A 13 -39.02 -40.03 -11.17
C HIS A 13 -37.49 -40.27 -11.30
N ALA A 14 -36.91 -39.84 -12.42
CA ALA A 14 -35.49 -39.72 -12.55
C ALA A 14 -35.01 -38.79 -11.44
N ALA A 15 -34.27 -39.30 -10.49
CA ALA A 15 -33.58 -38.49 -9.49
C ALA A 15 -32.70 -37.46 -10.24
N PRO A 16 -32.64 -36.19 -9.77
CA PRO A 16 -31.77 -35.22 -10.42
C PRO A 16 -30.35 -35.75 -10.39
N GLU A 17 -29.78 -35.95 -11.57
CA GLU A 17 -28.37 -36.33 -11.76
C GLU A 17 -27.56 -35.17 -11.19
N VAL A 18 -27.01 -35.35 -9.98
CA VAL A 18 -26.10 -34.39 -9.38
C VAL A 18 -24.90 -34.36 -10.30
N LEU A 19 -24.82 -33.34 -11.16
CA LEU A 19 -23.70 -33.06 -12.05
C LEU A 19 -22.44 -33.03 -11.19
N ARG A 20 -21.73 -34.14 -11.15
CA ARG A 20 -20.40 -34.21 -10.50
C ARG A 20 -19.45 -33.33 -11.34
N MET A 21 -19.03 -32.20 -10.77
CA MET A 21 -17.97 -31.42 -11.36
C MET A 21 -16.71 -32.27 -11.58
N SER A 22 -16.09 -32.11 -12.73
CA SER A 22 -14.80 -32.74 -12.99
C SER A 22 -13.71 -32.12 -12.07
N LYS A 23 -12.64 -32.88 -11.82
CA LYS A 23 -11.49 -32.34 -11.04
C LYS A 23 -10.87 -31.08 -11.69
N TYR A 24 -10.91 -31.02 -13.01
CA TYR A 24 -10.49 -29.82 -13.74
C TYR A 24 -11.37 -28.61 -13.45
N GLU A 25 -12.69 -28.76 -13.42
CA GLU A 25 -13.62 -27.69 -13.08
C GLU A 25 -13.47 -27.22 -11.63
N GLU A 26 -13.21 -28.17 -10.69
CA GLU A 26 -12.89 -27.83 -9.29
C GLU A 26 -11.62 -26.96 -9.21
N MET A 27 -10.53 -27.34 -9.93
CA MET A 27 -9.28 -26.58 -9.97
C MET A 27 -9.47 -25.21 -10.63
N ALA A 28 -10.19 -25.15 -11.75
CA ALA A 28 -10.46 -23.90 -12.46
C ALA A 28 -11.27 -22.92 -11.59
N ARG A 29 -12.26 -23.44 -10.86
CA ARG A 29 -13.05 -22.62 -9.92
C ARG A 29 -12.19 -22.11 -8.76
N ALA A 30 -11.36 -22.96 -8.17
CA ALA A 30 -10.45 -22.55 -7.09
C ALA A 30 -9.47 -21.46 -7.56
N ALA A 31 -8.90 -21.59 -8.77
CA ALA A 31 -8.03 -20.57 -9.35
C ALA A 31 -8.76 -19.25 -9.60
N ALA A 32 -10.00 -19.31 -10.13
CA ALA A 32 -10.80 -18.11 -10.35
C ALA A 32 -11.16 -17.41 -9.03
N THR A 33 -11.49 -18.17 -7.98
CA THR A 33 -11.75 -17.61 -6.64
C THR A 33 -10.48 -16.94 -6.08
N ALA A 34 -9.34 -17.61 -6.12
CA ALA A 34 -8.07 -17.06 -5.64
C ALA A 34 -7.69 -15.77 -6.38
N GLN A 35 -7.94 -15.70 -7.71
CA GLN A 35 -7.69 -14.48 -8.48
C GLN A 35 -8.63 -13.33 -8.06
N THR A 36 -9.89 -13.63 -7.77
CA THR A 36 -10.84 -12.62 -7.29
C THR A 36 -10.42 -12.10 -5.93
N ASP A 37 -10.13 -12.99 -4.98
CA ASP A 37 -9.69 -12.64 -3.62
C ASP A 37 -8.41 -11.78 -3.65
N TRP A 38 -7.46 -12.15 -4.53
CA TRP A 38 -6.24 -11.38 -4.77
C TRP A 38 -6.54 -9.96 -5.28
N ASN A 39 -7.40 -9.83 -6.29
CA ASN A 39 -7.75 -8.52 -6.84
C ASN A 39 -8.44 -7.63 -5.80
N GLU A 40 -9.37 -8.19 -5.02
CA GLU A 40 -10.03 -7.47 -3.94
C GLU A 40 -9.05 -7.02 -2.86
N HIS A 41 -8.13 -7.91 -2.44
CA HIS A 41 -7.07 -7.56 -1.49
C HIS A 41 -6.20 -6.42 -2.01
N ARG A 42 -5.76 -6.51 -3.27
CA ARG A 42 -4.99 -5.46 -3.94
C ARG A 42 -5.72 -4.12 -3.89
N GLU A 43 -6.98 -4.08 -4.33
CA GLU A 43 -7.77 -2.84 -4.36
C GLU A 43 -7.92 -2.22 -2.96
N ARG A 44 -8.09 -3.04 -1.91
CA ARG A 44 -8.14 -2.54 -0.54
C ARG A 44 -6.82 -1.91 -0.12
N CYS A 45 -5.67 -2.56 -0.37
CA CYS A 45 -4.36 -2.03 -0.02
C CYS A 45 -4.04 -0.73 -0.77
N LEU A 46 -4.35 -0.65 -2.09
CA LEU A 46 -4.23 0.57 -2.87
C LEU A 46 -5.12 1.69 -2.32
N GLY A 47 -6.34 1.34 -1.93
CA GLY A 47 -7.28 2.26 -1.28
C GLY A 47 -6.74 2.82 0.03
N TYR A 48 -6.09 2.01 0.85
CA TYR A 48 -5.45 2.45 2.10
C TYR A 48 -4.31 3.44 1.85
N LEU A 49 -3.39 3.14 0.93
CA LEU A 49 -2.29 4.07 0.60
C LEU A 49 -2.83 5.40 0.07
N LYS A 50 -3.80 5.34 -0.85
CA LYS A 50 -4.46 6.54 -1.37
C LYS A 50 -5.12 7.37 -0.26
N PHE A 51 -5.83 6.70 0.66
CA PHE A 51 -6.47 7.36 1.80
C PHE A 51 -5.43 8.06 2.68
N ILE A 52 -4.35 7.38 3.06
CA ILE A 52 -3.30 7.91 3.93
C ILE A 52 -2.59 9.10 3.27
N VAL A 53 -2.24 9.01 1.99
CA VAL A 53 -1.56 10.10 1.28
C VAL A 53 -2.44 11.33 1.17
N ASN A 54 -3.68 11.16 0.71
CA ASN A 54 -4.61 12.27 0.59
C ASN A 54 -4.93 12.91 1.95
N GLY A 55 -5.06 12.08 2.99
CA GLY A 55 -5.27 12.55 4.35
C GLY A 55 -4.07 13.34 4.88
N LEU A 56 -2.84 12.85 4.67
CA LEU A 56 -1.62 13.57 5.04
C LEU A 56 -1.51 14.92 4.33
N MET A 57 -1.72 14.93 3.00
CA MET A 57 -1.68 16.17 2.22
C MET A 57 -2.71 17.19 2.71
N THR A 58 -3.92 16.75 3.01
CA THR A 58 -4.99 17.61 3.54
C THR A 58 -4.66 18.09 4.94
N TYR A 59 -4.22 17.20 5.83
CA TYR A 59 -3.92 17.50 7.22
C TYR A 59 -2.77 18.49 7.37
N ALA A 60 -1.71 18.32 6.58
CA ALA A 60 -0.51 19.16 6.60
C ALA A 60 -0.56 20.33 5.60
N GLU A 61 -1.69 20.52 4.89
CA GLU A 61 -1.89 21.55 3.87
C GLU A 61 -0.78 21.55 2.80
N ILE A 62 -0.32 20.34 2.39
CA ILE A 62 0.75 20.18 1.40
C ILE A 62 0.16 20.39 0.00
N PRO A 63 0.64 21.38 -0.79
CA PRO A 63 0.19 21.57 -2.16
C PRO A 63 0.53 20.35 -3.03
N ALA A 64 -0.35 20.00 -3.97
CA ALA A 64 -0.16 18.82 -4.81
C ALA A 64 1.09 18.89 -5.70
N ASP A 65 1.48 20.07 -6.14
CA ASP A 65 2.68 20.34 -6.92
C ASP A 65 4.00 20.23 -6.13
N GLN A 66 3.90 20.08 -4.81
CA GLN A 66 5.05 19.85 -3.92
C GLN A 66 5.27 18.35 -3.62
N VAL A 67 4.42 17.46 -4.14
CA VAL A 67 4.51 16.03 -3.91
C VAL A 67 4.90 15.31 -5.20
N THR A 68 5.97 14.52 -5.12
CA THR A 68 6.40 13.61 -6.19
C THR A 68 6.28 12.18 -5.70
N PHE A 69 5.68 11.32 -6.52
CA PHE A 69 5.58 9.89 -6.22
C PHE A 69 6.79 9.15 -6.78
N LEU A 70 7.34 8.24 -5.98
CA LEU A 70 8.51 7.44 -6.31
C LEU A 70 8.11 5.96 -6.34
N ARG A 71 8.47 5.27 -7.40
CA ARG A 71 8.12 3.86 -7.57
C ARG A 71 9.16 2.95 -6.95
N TRP A 72 8.69 1.90 -6.29
CA TRP A 72 9.51 0.79 -5.81
C TRP A 72 10.01 -0.07 -6.99
N ASN A 73 11.32 -0.31 -7.08
CA ASN A 73 11.92 -1.03 -8.20
C ASN A 73 12.21 -2.51 -7.92
N GLY A 74 11.97 -2.99 -6.70
CA GLY A 74 12.02 -4.43 -6.36
C GLY A 74 13.39 -5.10 -6.38
N GLU A 75 14.46 -4.44 -6.82
CA GLU A 75 15.78 -5.04 -6.88
C GLU A 75 16.46 -5.01 -5.50
N ALA A 76 16.56 -6.19 -4.89
CA ALA A 76 17.28 -6.37 -3.65
C ALA A 76 18.77 -6.08 -3.87
N GLY A 77 19.31 -5.03 -3.23
CA GLY A 77 20.74 -4.75 -3.18
C GLY A 77 21.16 -3.34 -3.58
N ASP A 78 20.30 -2.54 -4.18
CA ASP A 78 20.59 -1.13 -4.44
C ASP A 78 20.00 -0.25 -3.33
N ASP A 79 20.80 0.68 -2.80
CA ASP A 79 20.33 1.68 -1.82
C ASP A 79 19.29 2.64 -2.42
N ARG A 80 19.05 2.60 -3.74
CA ARG A 80 18.07 3.38 -4.48
C ARG A 80 16.86 2.53 -4.89
N LYS A 81 16.19 2.00 -3.92
CA LYS A 81 14.98 1.17 -4.13
C LYS A 81 13.79 1.93 -4.71
N TYR A 82 13.84 3.25 -4.73
CA TYR A 82 12.77 4.12 -5.21
C TYR A 82 13.30 5.09 -6.26
N SER A 83 12.66 5.11 -7.43
CA SER A 83 13.04 6.02 -8.52
C SER A 83 11.90 6.96 -8.88
N GLU A 84 12.29 8.15 -9.34
CA GLU A 84 11.40 9.03 -10.07
C GLU A 84 11.12 8.45 -11.47
N ALA A 85 10.07 8.94 -12.10
CA ALA A 85 9.82 8.67 -13.51
C ALA A 85 11.00 9.18 -14.35
N VAL A 86 11.43 8.38 -15.33
CA VAL A 86 12.60 8.67 -16.18
C VAL A 86 12.26 9.68 -17.30
N GLU A 87 10.99 9.87 -17.57
CA GLU A 87 10.47 10.73 -18.63
C GLU A 87 9.72 11.93 -18.03
N ASP A 88 9.38 12.90 -18.88
CA ASP A 88 8.64 14.12 -18.50
C ASP A 88 7.22 13.87 -17.93
N ASP A 89 6.81 12.61 -17.79
CA ASP A 89 5.51 12.21 -17.26
C ASP A 89 5.67 11.64 -15.83
N PRO A 90 5.43 12.43 -14.78
CA PRO A 90 5.59 12.00 -13.40
C PRO A 90 4.62 10.86 -13.08
N TYR A 91 5.05 9.89 -12.25
CA TYR A 91 4.16 8.84 -11.78
C TYR A 91 2.93 9.42 -11.11
N THR A 92 1.76 8.90 -11.50
CA THR A 92 0.58 9.07 -10.66
C THR A 92 0.73 8.25 -9.37
N LEU A 93 -0.09 8.55 -8.37
CA LEU A 93 -0.07 7.79 -7.12
C LEU A 93 -0.23 6.28 -7.37
N LEU A 94 -1.13 5.89 -8.26
CA LEU A 94 -1.39 4.46 -8.55
C LEU A 94 -0.25 3.80 -9.32
N ASP A 95 0.42 4.52 -10.22
CA ASP A 95 1.54 3.99 -11.00
C ASP A 95 2.79 3.77 -10.13
N ALA A 96 2.93 4.57 -9.07
CA ALA A 96 4.04 4.48 -8.14
C ALA A 96 3.92 3.36 -7.12
N ILE A 97 2.70 2.86 -6.86
CA ILE A 97 2.48 1.79 -5.90
C ILE A 97 2.89 0.44 -6.50
N ALA A 98 3.75 -0.30 -5.80
CA ALA A 98 4.19 -1.63 -6.19
C ALA A 98 4.18 -2.58 -4.99
N LEU A 99 3.86 -3.86 -5.24
CA LEU A 99 3.98 -4.91 -4.22
C LEU A 99 5.45 -5.34 -4.12
N ASP A 100 5.96 -5.41 -2.90
CA ASP A 100 7.19 -6.12 -2.61
C ASP A 100 6.83 -7.55 -2.14
N GLU A 101 7.14 -8.54 -2.99
CA GLU A 101 6.87 -9.94 -2.68
C GLU A 101 7.71 -10.45 -1.49
N GLY A 102 8.82 -9.77 -1.17
CA GLY A 102 9.72 -10.16 -0.09
C GLY A 102 9.13 -9.89 1.30
N ASP A 103 8.38 -8.80 1.47
CA ASP A 103 7.75 -8.44 2.76
C ASP A 103 6.22 -8.49 2.73
N GLY A 104 5.63 -8.66 1.55
CA GLY A 104 4.18 -8.74 1.36
C GLY A 104 3.44 -7.41 1.52
N TYR A 105 4.15 -6.29 1.49
CA TYR A 105 3.57 -4.95 1.57
C TYR A 105 3.50 -4.27 0.21
N TRP A 106 2.52 -3.42 0.04
CA TRP A 106 2.43 -2.47 -1.06
C TRP A 106 3.22 -1.23 -0.69
N HIS A 107 4.22 -0.89 -1.48
CA HIS A 107 5.16 0.20 -1.25
C HIS A 107 4.84 1.41 -2.12
N LEU A 108 4.95 2.59 -1.53
CA LEU A 108 4.84 3.88 -2.19
C LEU A 108 5.92 4.81 -1.65
N GLY A 109 6.82 5.25 -2.50
CA GLY A 109 7.75 6.32 -2.18
C GLY A 109 7.10 7.69 -2.37
N LEU A 110 7.38 8.59 -1.45
CA LEU A 110 6.92 9.98 -1.46
C LEU A 110 8.10 10.90 -1.33
N ARG A 111 8.15 11.94 -2.16
CA ARG A 111 9.04 13.09 -1.98
C ARG A 111 8.21 14.34 -1.82
N ILE A 112 8.49 15.10 -0.77
CA ILE A 112 7.85 16.38 -0.50
C ILE A 112 8.90 17.47 -0.65
N SER A 113 8.65 18.42 -1.58
CA SER A 113 9.46 19.59 -1.76
C SER A 113 9.07 20.66 -0.73
N LEU A 114 10.03 21.12 0.05
CA LEU A 114 9.83 22.11 1.10
C LEU A 114 10.33 23.47 0.59
N LEU A 115 9.40 24.29 0.13
CA LEU A 115 9.69 25.66 -0.31
C LEU A 115 9.53 26.60 0.89
N HIS A 116 10.61 27.30 1.21
CA HIS A 116 10.54 28.40 2.20
C HIS A 116 10.94 29.70 1.53
N SER A 117 10.13 30.74 1.72
CA SER A 117 10.42 32.08 1.20
C SER A 117 11.74 32.59 1.79
N GLY A 118 12.75 32.78 0.92
CA GLY A 118 14.10 33.19 1.30
C GLY A 118 15.14 32.06 1.39
N ALA A 119 14.76 30.80 1.17
CA ALA A 119 15.72 29.73 1.02
C ALA A 119 16.45 29.84 -0.34
N LEU A 120 17.78 29.72 -0.33
CA LEU A 120 18.58 29.78 -1.56
C LEU A 120 18.40 28.55 -2.46
N LEU A 121 18.01 27.41 -1.87
CA LEU A 121 17.77 26.16 -2.56
C LEU A 121 16.51 25.48 -2.00
N PRO A 122 15.69 24.89 -2.85
CA PRO A 122 14.61 24.04 -2.39
C PRO A 122 15.18 22.85 -1.63
N ARG A 123 14.57 22.49 -0.52
CA ARG A 123 14.86 21.26 0.20
C ARG A 123 13.75 20.28 -0.03
N TRP A 124 14.07 19.02 -0.04
CA TRP A 124 13.09 17.96 -0.12
C TRP A 124 13.34 16.89 0.94
N VAL A 125 12.32 16.18 1.27
CA VAL A 125 12.37 14.98 2.09
C VAL A 125 11.66 13.85 1.36
N SER A 126 12.27 12.68 1.29
CA SER A 126 11.61 11.48 0.80
C SER A 126 11.47 10.44 1.89
N PHE A 127 10.41 9.68 1.82
CA PHE A 127 10.11 8.57 2.70
C PHE A 127 9.20 7.56 2.01
N VAL A 128 9.06 6.39 2.61
CA VAL A 128 8.25 5.31 2.07
C VAL A 128 7.08 5.05 2.98
N LEU A 129 5.92 4.86 2.38
CA LEU A 129 4.75 4.29 3.03
C LEU A 129 4.55 2.86 2.51
N CYS A 130 4.36 1.93 3.43
CA CYS A 130 4.03 0.55 3.06
C CYS A 130 2.69 0.19 3.69
N ALA A 131 1.80 -0.43 2.91
CA ALA A 131 0.51 -0.88 3.41
C ALA A 131 0.27 -2.35 3.10
N ALA A 132 -0.35 -3.05 4.05
CA ALA A 132 -0.84 -4.40 3.90
C ALA A 132 -2.15 -4.55 4.67
N GLU A 133 -2.83 -5.66 4.45
CA GLU A 133 -3.96 -6.06 5.27
C GLU A 133 -3.58 -7.30 6.07
N GLN A 134 -3.71 -7.23 7.40
CA GLN A 134 -3.49 -8.35 8.30
C GLN A 134 -4.73 -8.53 9.18
N ASP A 135 -5.28 -9.73 9.21
CA ASP A 135 -6.51 -10.03 9.96
C ASP A 135 -7.66 -9.04 9.64
N GLN A 136 -7.85 -8.71 8.37
CA GLN A 136 -8.84 -7.74 7.86
C GLN A 136 -8.65 -6.31 8.41
N LYS A 137 -7.47 -5.99 8.92
CA LYS A 137 -7.13 -4.64 9.39
C LYS A 137 -6.06 -4.03 8.51
N PRO A 138 -6.22 -2.76 8.13
CA PRO A 138 -5.17 -2.05 7.43
C PRO A 138 -3.97 -1.82 8.36
N MET A 139 -2.81 -2.24 7.89
CA MET A 139 -1.52 -2.04 8.56
C MET A 139 -0.67 -1.13 7.70
N VAL A 140 -0.12 -0.08 8.29
CA VAL A 140 0.75 0.87 7.58
C VAL A 140 2.10 0.98 8.28
N LYS A 141 3.18 1.04 7.49
CA LYS A 141 4.55 1.30 7.99
C LYS A 141 5.05 2.61 7.40
N ILE A 142 5.89 3.31 8.17
CA ILE A 142 6.71 4.42 7.68
C ILE A 142 8.14 3.88 7.53
N GLY A 143 8.64 3.84 6.29
CA GLY A 143 9.89 3.18 5.96
C GLY A 143 9.76 1.66 5.87
N VAL A 144 10.66 1.02 5.11
CA VAL A 144 10.66 -0.43 4.88
C VAL A 144 10.82 -1.20 6.19
N GLU A 145 11.73 -0.75 7.06
CA GLU A 145 12.02 -1.33 8.37
C GLU A 145 11.08 -0.82 9.48
N GLY A 146 10.08 -0.01 9.13
CA GLY A 146 9.13 0.56 10.08
C GLY A 146 8.27 -0.50 10.76
N LYS A 147 7.84 -0.22 11.99
CA LYS A 147 6.87 -1.08 12.68
C LYS A 147 5.48 -0.92 12.06
N PRO A 148 4.76 -2.01 11.80
CA PRO A 148 3.38 -1.94 11.36
C PRO A 148 2.49 -1.28 12.42
N ILE A 149 1.69 -0.33 11.98
CA ILE A 149 0.72 0.40 12.81
C ILE A 149 -0.66 0.10 12.24
N PRO A 150 -1.59 -0.45 13.03
CA PRO A 150 -2.97 -0.58 12.59
C PRO A 150 -3.61 0.81 12.50
N ILE A 151 -4.29 1.09 11.39
CA ILE A 151 -4.98 2.37 11.20
C ILE A 151 -6.42 2.07 10.77
N ASP A 152 -7.37 2.52 11.57
CA ASP A 152 -8.78 2.52 11.15
C ASP A 152 -9.06 3.81 10.36
N PRO A 153 -9.41 3.70 9.07
CA PRO A 153 -9.75 4.87 8.25
C PRO A 153 -10.94 5.69 8.78
N ASN A 154 -11.78 5.09 9.63
CA ASN A 154 -12.93 5.76 10.24
C ASN A 154 -12.61 6.44 11.57
N ASP A 155 -11.42 6.22 12.13
CA ASP A 155 -10.94 6.86 13.36
C ASP A 155 -10.06 8.07 13.01
N ALA A 156 -10.67 9.24 12.95
CA ALA A 156 -9.96 10.49 12.63
C ALA A 156 -8.86 10.82 13.64
N ALA A 157 -9.01 10.46 14.91
CA ALA A 157 -7.99 10.74 15.92
C ALA A 157 -6.75 9.88 15.69
N GLN A 158 -6.94 8.59 15.37
CA GLN A 158 -5.86 7.68 15.02
C GLN A 158 -5.14 8.12 13.73
N CYS A 159 -5.90 8.50 12.71
CA CYS A 159 -5.34 9.02 11.46
C CYS A 159 -4.49 10.27 11.70
N ASN A 160 -5.01 11.24 12.46
CA ASN A 160 -4.29 12.47 12.77
C ASN A 160 -3.01 12.21 13.57
N ALA A 161 -3.04 11.31 14.55
CA ALA A 161 -1.84 10.90 15.30
C ALA A 161 -0.78 10.27 14.40
N PHE A 162 -1.20 9.50 13.38
CA PHE A 162 -0.30 8.93 12.39
C PHE A 162 0.32 10.02 11.49
N TYR A 163 -0.46 11.00 11.04
CA TYR A 163 0.04 12.12 10.24
C TYR A 163 1.03 12.97 11.04
N GLU A 164 0.75 13.25 12.32
CA GLU A 164 1.70 13.93 13.21
C GLU A 164 3.01 13.16 13.34
N THR A 165 2.96 11.83 13.40
CA THR A 165 4.18 11.00 13.44
C THR A 165 5.05 11.21 12.21
N ILE A 166 4.45 11.30 11.01
CA ILE A 166 5.16 11.59 9.76
C ILE A 166 5.75 13.01 9.81
N ILE A 167 4.94 14.01 10.18
CA ILE A 167 5.36 15.41 10.23
C ILE A 167 6.52 15.61 11.21
N GLU A 168 6.45 15.01 12.40
CA GLU A 168 7.54 15.08 13.37
C GLU A 168 8.80 14.38 12.87
N GLY A 169 8.67 13.24 12.16
CA GLY A 169 9.79 12.59 11.49
C GLY A 169 10.46 13.52 10.47
N ILE A 170 9.67 14.20 9.64
CA ILE A 170 10.16 15.20 8.69
C ILE A 170 10.88 16.35 9.41
N LYS A 171 10.28 16.92 10.44
CA LYS A 171 10.88 18.01 11.22
C LYS A 171 12.21 17.58 11.87
N GLN A 172 12.30 16.35 12.35
CA GLN A 172 13.53 15.81 12.94
C GLN A 172 14.69 15.76 11.96
N CYS A 173 14.43 15.50 10.66
CA CYS A 173 15.46 15.48 9.62
C CYS A 173 16.16 16.83 9.45
N PHE A 174 15.51 17.92 9.84
CA PHE A 174 16.03 19.29 9.69
C PHE A 174 16.51 19.91 11.01
N ARG A 175 16.42 19.19 12.13
CA ARG A 175 16.99 19.66 13.40
C ARG A 175 18.51 19.61 13.36
N PRO A 176 19.21 20.67 13.77
CA PRO A 176 20.66 20.60 13.91
C PRO A 176 21.01 19.50 14.92
N PRO A 177 22.12 18.75 14.71
CA PRO A 177 22.56 17.76 15.68
C PRO A 177 22.80 18.46 17.02
N ALA A 178 22.18 17.93 18.08
CA ALA A 178 22.39 18.43 19.43
C ALA A 178 23.87 18.20 19.78
N ASP A 179 24.62 19.32 19.97
CA ASP A 179 26.00 19.40 20.45
C ASP A 179 27.00 18.41 19.82
N SER A 180 27.57 18.80 18.69
CA SER A 180 28.77 18.18 18.15
C SER A 180 30.04 18.81 18.74
N SER A 181 30.28 18.65 20.04
CA SER A 181 31.62 18.90 20.62
C SER A 181 32.56 17.71 20.45
N SER A 182 32.23 16.73 19.63
CA SER A 182 33.11 15.60 19.31
C SER A 182 32.98 15.26 17.84
N GLN A 183 34.02 15.63 17.12
CA GLN A 183 34.28 15.23 15.74
C GLN A 183 34.05 13.74 15.49
N LYS A 184 33.29 13.41 14.42
CA LYS A 184 33.74 12.54 13.33
C LYS A 184 32.58 12.33 12.36
N THR A 185 32.83 12.68 11.08
CA THR A 185 32.14 12.22 9.86
C THR A 185 30.65 11.90 10.08
N SER A 186 29.83 12.91 9.89
CA SER A 186 28.39 12.75 9.87
C SER A 186 27.96 11.96 8.63
N THR A 187 27.87 10.66 8.78
CA THR A 187 26.96 9.87 7.96
C THR A 187 25.56 10.48 8.21
N PRO A 188 24.77 10.79 7.17
CA PRO A 188 23.43 11.31 7.36
C PRO A 188 22.68 10.36 8.30
N GLN A 189 22.15 10.91 9.37
CA GLN A 189 21.47 10.13 10.40
C GLN A 189 20.19 9.56 9.77
N LYS A 190 20.22 8.25 9.51
CA LYS A 190 19.13 7.48 8.89
C LYS A 190 17.97 7.40 9.89
N THR A 191 17.19 8.48 9.99
CA THR A 191 16.04 8.56 10.88
C THR A 191 14.84 7.93 10.19
N MET A 192 14.43 6.73 10.62
CA MET A 192 13.15 6.07 10.28
C MET A 192 12.75 6.09 8.79
N GLY A 193 13.70 5.89 7.86
CA GLY A 193 13.38 5.80 6.42
C GLY A 193 13.11 7.13 5.73
N PHE A 194 13.51 8.26 6.34
CA PHE A 194 13.49 9.57 5.70
C PHE A 194 14.85 9.90 5.10
N GLU A 195 14.85 10.42 3.87
CA GLU A 195 16.02 10.96 3.20
C GLU A 195 15.81 12.44 2.92
N VAL A 196 16.89 13.23 3.01
CA VAL A 196 16.87 14.68 2.80
C VAL A 196 17.88 15.04 1.73
N GLY A 197 17.50 15.91 0.83
CA GLY A 197 18.39 16.46 -0.18
C GLY A 197 18.26 18.00 -0.31
N PRO A 198 19.23 18.58 -1.01
CA PRO A 198 19.23 19.99 -1.34
C PRO A 198 18.11 20.33 -2.28
#